data_84727c5a591512e4de6568c03cacd5cc
#
_entry.id   84727c5a591512e4de6568c03cacd5cc
#
_cell.length_a   1.000
_cell.length_b   1.000
_cell.length_c   1.000
_cell.angle_alpha   90.00
_cell.angle_beta   90.00
_cell.angle_gamma   90.00
#
_symmetry.space_group_name_H-M   'P 1'
#
loop_
_entity.id
_entity.type
_entity.pdbx_description
1 polymer ?
#
loop_
_entity_poly.entity_id
_entity_poly.type
_entity_poly.pdbx_seq_one_letter_code
_entity_poly.pdbx_strand_id
1 'polypeptide(L)'
;RDLRMSRGLGDVYKRQVMHDSVEHHKISDVEVGSFLSSGVDSSYVAATFNGDKTFTVGFDYEKYNEIDYAKALSDKIKIDNYSKLVSSEEYWAAIPKIQYHMDEPLADPAAIALYFVSQTAAKHVKVAMSGEGADEFFGGYNIYREPLDLAEFQKLPKGLRKGLANIANAIPFKFKGKSFLNRASKTVEERFIGNAFMFNEKERARILKNPTGKYDHKELTKPFYDKVADKDDVTKMQYIDINFWLIGDILLKADKMSMAHSLEVRVPFLDKEVFNVARTIPTKYKVNKSNTKYAMRQAAHRHLPDMVAEKKKLGFPVPIRIWLKDEKYYNMIKKAFTSEAAEKYFNTDEIVKYLDDHKEGKADNSRKIWTIYMFLVWYEDFFGNGVKEAA
;
A
#
# COMPACT_ATOMS: atom_id res chain seq x y z
N ARG A 1 -36.76 -9.73 -11.71
CA ARG A 1 -36.67 -10.98 -10.92
C ARG A 1 -35.28 -11.60 -11.04
N ASP A 2 -34.66 -11.57 -12.24
CA ASP A 2 -33.36 -12.18 -12.51
C ASP A 2 -32.16 -11.49 -11.83
N LEU A 3 -32.26 -10.19 -11.60
CA LEU A 3 -31.19 -9.41 -10.92
C LEU A 3 -31.03 -9.75 -9.43
N ARG A 4 -32.09 -10.20 -8.75
CA ARG A 4 -32.02 -10.63 -7.33
C ARG A 4 -31.45 -12.05 -7.19
N MET A 5 -31.81 -12.95 -8.11
CA MET A 5 -31.26 -14.31 -8.14
C MET A 5 -29.78 -14.32 -8.57
N SER A 6 -29.39 -13.51 -9.56
CA SER A 6 -27.99 -13.37 -9.96
C SER A 6 -27.12 -12.75 -8.86
N ARG A 7 -27.68 -11.84 -8.03
CA ARG A 7 -26.95 -11.29 -6.85
C ARG A 7 -26.70 -12.37 -5.80
N GLY A 8 -27.69 -13.21 -5.47
CA GLY A 8 -27.55 -14.27 -4.48
C GLY A 8 -26.56 -15.36 -4.91
N LEU A 9 -26.63 -15.83 -6.14
CA LEU A 9 -25.69 -16.82 -6.71
C LEU A 9 -24.28 -16.26 -6.82
N GLY A 10 -24.11 -15.01 -7.27
CA GLY A 10 -22.80 -14.35 -7.32
C GLY A 10 -22.14 -14.20 -5.95
N ASP A 11 -22.91 -13.92 -4.90
CA ASP A 11 -22.39 -13.80 -3.54
C ASP A 11 -22.06 -15.15 -2.91
N VAL A 12 -22.82 -16.20 -3.22
CA VAL A 12 -22.51 -17.59 -2.82
C VAL A 12 -21.23 -18.06 -3.48
N TYR A 13 -21.10 -17.86 -4.80
CA TYR A 13 -19.91 -18.26 -5.54
C TYR A 13 -18.63 -17.56 -5.10
N LYS A 14 -18.68 -16.25 -4.81
CA LYS A 14 -17.54 -15.50 -4.29
C LYS A 14 -17.08 -16.00 -2.93
N ARG A 15 -17.99 -16.39 -2.07
CA ARG A 15 -17.67 -16.93 -0.74
C ARG A 15 -17.08 -18.32 -0.85
N GLN A 16 -17.66 -19.15 -1.68
CA GLN A 16 -17.18 -20.51 -1.89
C GLN A 16 -15.76 -20.50 -2.44
N VAL A 17 -15.48 -19.71 -3.48
CA VAL A 17 -14.13 -19.63 -4.07
C VAL A 17 -13.09 -19.12 -3.07
N MET A 18 -13.47 -18.18 -2.19
CA MET A 18 -12.54 -17.68 -1.17
C MET A 18 -12.32 -18.71 -0.05
N HIS A 19 -13.36 -19.43 0.35
CA HIS A 19 -13.25 -20.54 1.29
C HIS A 19 -12.38 -21.66 0.72
N ASP A 20 -12.62 -22.08 -0.51
CA ASP A 20 -11.86 -23.13 -1.19
C ASP A 20 -10.38 -22.71 -1.32
N SER A 21 -10.12 -21.46 -1.67
CA SER A 21 -8.76 -20.93 -1.72
C SER A 21 -8.08 -21.00 -0.35
N VAL A 22 -8.73 -20.57 0.71
CA VAL A 22 -8.15 -20.64 2.08
C VAL A 22 -7.88 -22.11 2.46
N GLU A 23 -8.80 -23.03 2.18
CA GLU A 23 -8.60 -24.46 2.48
C GLU A 23 -7.42 -25.05 1.70
N HIS A 24 -7.23 -24.69 0.42
CA HIS A 24 -6.06 -25.10 -0.35
C HIS A 24 -4.75 -24.54 0.24
N HIS A 25 -4.77 -23.29 0.73
CA HIS A 25 -3.60 -22.67 1.34
C HIS A 25 -3.30 -23.20 2.76
N LYS A 26 -4.21 -23.96 3.37
CA LYS A 26 -3.98 -24.65 4.66
C LYS A 26 -3.16 -25.94 4.52
N ILE A 27 -3.08 -26.51 3.32
CA ILE A 27 -2.38 -27.79 3.10
C ILE A 27 -0.92 -27.62 3.48
N SER A 28 -0.50 -28.27 4.57
CA SER A 28 0.82 -28.12 5.16
C SER A 28 1.12 -29.27 6.13
N ASP A 29 2.39 -29.69 6.21
CA ASP A 29 2.89 -30.64 7.20
C ASP A 29 3.25 -29.96 8.54
N VAL A 30 3.18 -28.62 8.58
CA VAL A 30 3.48 -27.82 9.77
C VAL A 30 2.29 -26.92 10.11
N GLU A 31 2.30 -26.43 11.34
CA GLU A 31 1.25 -25.52 11.79
C GLU A 31 1.22 -24.22 10.96
N VAL A 32 0.02 -23.81 10.58
CA VAL A 32 -0.27 -22.61 9.80
C VAL A 32 -0.96 -21.58 10.68
N GLY A 33 -0.53 -20.34 10.63
CA GLY A 33 -1.19 -19.21 11.28
C GLY A 33 -1.74 -18.19 10.29
N SER A 34 -2.21 -17.06 10.76
CA SER A 34 -2.67 -15.95 9.91
C SER A 34 -2.24 -14.60 10.47
N PHE A 35 -1.81 -13.71 9.61
CA PHE A 35 -1.68 -12.30 9.98
C PHE A 35 -3.07 -11.70 10.20
N LEU A 36 -3.18 -10.87 11.21
CA LEU A 36 -4.41 -10.19 11.55
C LEU A 36 -4.13 -8.71 11.82
N SER A 37 -4.76 -7.86 11.04
CA SER A 37 -4.82 -6.42 11.27
C SER A 37 -6.26 -6.01 11.55
N SER A 38 -6.50 -4.72 11.74
CA SER A 38 -7.86 -4.20 11.81
C SER A 38 -8.57 -4.10 10.45
N GLY A 39 -7.90 -4.47 9.36
CA GLY A 39 -8.42 -4.41 7.99
C GLY A 39 -9.34 -5.58 7.64
N VAL A 40 -10.34 -5.32 6.79
CA VAL A 40 -11.29 -6.35 6.35
C VAL A 40 -10.62 -7.54 5.66
N ASP A 41 -9.50 -7.33 4.97
CA ASP A 41 -8.81 -8.36 4.17
C ASP A 41 -8.22 -9.46 5.06
N SER A 42 -7.32 -9.10 5.95
CA SER A 42 -6.71 -10.02 6.91
C SER A 42 -7.76 -10.64 7.85
N SER A 43 -8.76 -9.84 8.25
CA SER A 43 -9.86 -10.32 9.08
C SER A 43 -10.70 -11.38 8.37
N TYR A 44 -10.95 -11.21 7.07
CA TYR A 44 -11.71 -12.17 6.27
C TYR A 44 -10.91 -13.46 6.08
N VAL A 45 -9.61 -13.37 5.79
CA VAL A 45 -8.74 -14.55 5.73
C VAL A 45 -8.73 -15.28 7.08
N ALA A 46 -8.46 -14.58 8.19
CA ALA A 46 -8.39 -15.18 9.51
C ALA A 46 -9.70 -15.86 9.95
N ALA A 47 -10.84 -15.21 9.71
CA ALA A 47 -12.16 -15.79 10.04
C ALA A 47 -12.54 -16.98 9.15
N THR A 48 -12.10 -17.01 7.89
CA THR A 48 -12.32 -18.13 6.96
C THR A 48 -11.35 -19.28 7.25
N PHE A 49 -10.12 -18.95 7.60
CA PHE A 49 -9.07 -19.90 7.95
C PHE A 49 -9.46 -20.75 9.16
N ASN A 50 -10.09 -20.15 10.16
CA ASN A 50 -10.54 -20.83 11.37
C ASN A 50 -9.47 -21.75 11.98
N GLY A 51 -8.22 -21.25 12.00
CA GLY A 51 -7.07 -21.94 12.62
C GLY A 51 -6.86 -21.48 14.06
N ASP A 52 -5.73 -21.88 14.65
CA ASP A 52 -5.51 -21.69 16.09
C ASP A 52 -4.82 -20.36 16.44
N LYS A 53 -4.04 -19.77 15.51
CA LYS A 53 -3.16 -18.63 15.80
C LYS A 53 -3.26 -17.51 14.81
N THR A 54 -3.34 -16.29 15.35
CA THR A 54 -3.21 -15.05 14.58
C THR A 54 -2.08 -14.18 15.13
N PHE A 55 -1.51 -13.34 14.27
CA PHE A 55 -0.37 -12.50 14.60
C PHE A 55 -0.65 -11.05 14.22
N THR A 56 -0.34 -10.13 15.15
CA THR A 56 -0.61 -8.70 14.99
C THR A 56 0.60 -7.88 15.41
N VAL A 57 0.84 -6.76 14.75
CA VAL A 57 1.76 -5.73 15.21
C VAL A 57 1.03 -4.40 15.35
N GLY A 58 1.37 -3.64 16.36
CA GLY A 58 0.92 -2.28 16.58
C GLY A 58 2.09 -1.37 16.91
N PHE A 59 1.87 -0.06 16.83
CA PHE A 59 2.87 0.93 17.20
C PHE A 59 2.48 1.63 18.49
N ASP A 60 3.47 2.02 19.27
CA ASP A 60 3.29 2.78 20.51
C ASP A 60 2.86 4.22 20.22
N TYR A 61 1.68 4.30 19.58
CA TYR A 61 1.00 5.56 19.28
C TYR A 61 -0.51 5.26 19.13
N GLU A 62 -1.33 5.76 20.02
CA GLU A 62 -2.73 5.38 20.22
C GLU A 62 -3.55 5.24 18.91
N LYS A 63 -3.44 6.21 17.99
CA LYS A 63 -4.15 6.20 16.71
C LYS A 63 -3.65 5.15 15.70
N TYR A 64 -2.49 4.53 15.97
CA TYR A 64 -1.81 3.58 15.10
C TYR A 64 -1.67 2.22 15.76
N ASN A 65 -2.33 2.02 16.91
CA ASN A 65 -2.36 0.74 17.60
C ASN A 65 -3.58 -0.07 17.13
N GLU A 66 -3.33 -1.15 16.41
CA GLU A 66 -4.38 -2.06 15.93
C GLU A 66 -4.55 -3.30 16.82
N ILE A 67 -3.73 -3.44 17.87
CA ILE A 67 -3.68 -4.65 18.73
C ILE A 67 -5.02 -4.87 19.42
N ASP A 68 -5.59 -3.85 20.06
CA ASP A 68 -6.86 -3.99 20.79
C ASP A 68 -8.00 -4.44 19.88
N TYR A 69 -8.00 -3.92 18.65
CA TYR A 69 -8.99 -4.30 17.66
C TYR A 69 -8.81 -5.74 17.17
N ALA A 70 -7.58 -6.14 16.86
CA ALA A 70 -7.26 -7.50 16.45
C ALA A 70 -7.58 -8.51 17.57
N LYS A 71 -7.26 -8.16 18.82
CA LYS A 71 -7.59 -8.97 19.99
C LYS A 71 -9.10 -9.15 20.15
N ALA A 72 -9.87 -8.05 20.10
CA ALA A 72 -11.33 -8.11 20.20
C ALA A 72 -11.96 -8.97 19.09
N LEU A 73 -11.41 -8.94 17.87
CA LEU A 73 -11.83 -9.81 16.79
C LEU A 73 -11.44 -11.28 17.06
N SER A 74 -10.21 -11.53 17.47
CA SER A 74 -9.71 -12.88 17.78
C SER A 74 -10.52 -13.55 18.88
N ASP A 75 -10.84 -12.82 19.94
CA ASP A 75 -11.72 -13.31 21.03
C ASP A 75 -13.10 -13.71 20.49
N LYS A 76 -13.65 -12.93 19.53
CA LYS A 76 -14.94 -13.19 18.93
C LYS A 76 -14.96 -14.40 18.01
N ILE A 77 -13.90 -14.60 17.23
CA ILE A 77 -13.76 -15.76 16.34
C ILE A 77 -13.08 -16.95 17.03
N LYS A 78 -12.73 -16.81 18.32
CA LYS A 78 -12.12 -17.85 19.18
C LYS A 78 -10.79 -18.37 18.63
N ILE A 79 -9.91 -17.47 18.23
CA ILE A 79 -8.55 -17.76 17.75
C ILE A 79 -7.56 -16.99 18.62
N ASP A 80 -6.49 -17.64 19.06
CA ASP A 80 -5.44 -16.99 19.85
C ASP A 80 -4.75 -15.88 19.04
N ASN A 81 -4.52 -14.73 19.69
CA ASN A 81 -3.80 -13.61 19.07
C ASN A 81 -2.48 -13.32 19.78
N TYR A 82 -1.39 -13.45 19.05
CA TYR A 82 -0.04 -13.07 19.48
C TYR A 82 0.30 -11.71 18.90
N SER A 83 0.52 -10.73 19.75
CA SER A 83 0.75 -9.36 19.32
C SER A 83 2.09 -8.81 19.82
N LYS A 84 2.67 -7.88 19.04
CA LYS A 84 3.86 -7.12 19.41
C LYS A 84 3.57 -5.63 19.28
N LEU A 85 3.82 -4.88 20.34
CA LEU A 85 3.87 -3.42 20.31
C LEU A 85 5.31 -3.00 19.95
N VAL A 86 5.47 -2.25 18.87
CA VAL A 86 6.76 -1.78 18.37
C VAL A 86 6.94 -0.32 18.77
N SER A 87 8.02 -0.03 19.50
CA SER A 87 8.37 1.34 19.85
C SER A 87 8.95 2.09 18.64
N SER A 88 8.98 3.42 18.71
CA SER A 88 9.61 4.22 17.67
C SER A 88 11.11 3.88 17.55
N GLU A 89 11.79 3.64 18.67
CA GLU A 89 13.20 3.28 18.71
C GLU A 89 13.46 1.95 17.99
N GLU A 90 12.67 0.91 18.30
CA GLU A 90 12.77 -0.39 17.60
C GLU A 90 12.53 -0.24 16.10
N TYR A 91 11.51 0.54 15.72
CA TYR A 91 11.17 0.78 14.32
C TYR A 91 12.36 1.38 13.54
N TRP A 92 12.91 2.49 14.05
CA TRP A 92 13.99 3.19 13.38
C TRP A 92 15.31 2.42 13.40
N ALA A 93 15.59 1.69 14.47
CA ALA A 93 16.79 0.84 14.58
C ALA A 93 16.77 -0.36 13.61
N ALA A 94 15.58 -0.85 13.23
CA ALA A 94 15.45 -1.98 12.31
C ALA A 94 15.65 -1.61 10.84
N ILE A 95 15.58 -0.32 10.47
CA ILE A 95 15.59 0.13 9.07
C ILE A 95 16.79 -0.36 8.27
N PRO A 96 18.08 -0.25 8.73
CA PRO A 96 19.20 -0.73 7.95
C PRO A 96 19.10 -2.23 7.66
N LYS A 97 18.82 -3.05 8.69
CA LYS A 97 18.64 -4.50 8.50
C LYS A 97 17.52 -4.84 7.52
N ILE A 98 16.42 -4.10 7.55
CA ILE A 98 15.28 -4.29 6.65
C ILE A 98 15.67 -3.91 5.22
N GLN A 99 16.37 -2.79 5.01
CA GLN A 99 16.86 -2.40 3.69
C GLN A 99 17.87 -3.41 3.13
N TYR A 100 18.72 -3.98 3.97
CA TYR A 100 19.60 -5.07 3.58
C TYR A 100 18.82 -6.27 3.04
N HIS A 101 17.79 -6.75 3.76
CA HIS A 101 16.96 -7.87 3.31
C HIS A 101 16.09 -7.55 2.09
N MET A 102 15.80 -6.27 1.84
CA MET A 102 15.03 -5.86 0.67
C MET A 102 15.81 -5.95 -0.65
N ASP A 103 17.14 -5.94 -0.61
CA ASP A 103 18.07 -5.89 -1.76
C ASP A 103 17.92 -4.63 -2.63
N GLU A 104 16.76 -4.01 -2.63
CA GLU A 104 16.39 -2.82 -3.40
C GLU A 104 15.90 -1.70 -2.46
N PRO A 105 16.03 -0.41 -2.85
CA PRO A 105 15.64 0.71 -1.99
C PRO A 105 14.12 0.87 -1.94
N LEU A 106 13.41 -0.10 -1.39
CA LEU A 106 11.96 -0.05 -1.23
C LEU A 106 11.56 0.95 -0.14
N ALA A 107 10.69 1.89 -0.49
CA ALA A 107 10.28 2.97 0.41
C ALA A 107 8.85 2.83 0.93
N ASP A 108 8.31 1.61 1.06
CA ASP A 108 7.03 1.40 1.74
C ASP A 108 7.24 1.22 3.25
N PRO A 109 6.71 2.13 4.09
CA PRO A 109 6.80 2.02 5.54
C PRO A 109 6.19 0.74 6.12
N ALA A 110 5.25 0.12 5.42
CA ALA A 110 4.61 -1.12 5.83
C ALA A 110 5.58 -2.32 5.83
N ALA A 111 6.71 -2.25 5.12
CA ALA A 111 7.74 -3.29 5.14
C ALA A 111 8.25 -3.55 6.56
N ILE A 112 8.45 -2.48 7.35
CA ILE A 112 8.94 -2.60 8.72
C ILE A 112 7.91 -3.28 9.63
N ALA A 113 6.63 -2.96 9.43
CA ALA A 113 5.56 -3.64 10.15
C ALA A 113 5.45 -5.13 9.79
N LEU A 114 5.61 -5.46 8.49
CA LEU A 114 5.66 -6.86 8.04
C LEU A 114 6.86 -7.61 8.61
N TYR A 115 8.01 -6.96 8.73
CA TYR A 115 9.18 -7.54 9.37
C TYR A 115 8.88 -7.95 10.81
N PHE A 116 8.29 -7.07 11.61
CA PHE A 116 7.99 -7.37 13.02
C PHE A 116 6.84 -8.37 13.21
N VAL A 117 5.79 -8.34 12.37
CA VAL A 117 4.74 -9.35 12.47
C VAL A 117 5.24 -10.72 12.03
N SER A 118 6.11 -10.79 11.02
CA SER A 118 6.77 -12.03 10.59
C SER A 118 7.70 -12.57 11.67
N GLN A 119 8.49 -11.69 12.32
CA GLN A 119 9.31 -12.05 13.47
C GLN A 119 8.49 -12.64 14.61
N THR A 120 7.31 -12.09 14.86
CA THR A 120 6.41 -12.58 15.91
C THR A 120 5.83 -13.93 15.51
N ALA A 121 5.35 -14.09 14.30
CA ALA A 121 4.76 -15.33 13.78
C ALA A 121 5.77 -16.48 13.73
N ALA A 122 7.00 -16.21 13.29
CA ALA A 122 8.04 -17.23 13.12
C ALA A 122 8.44 -17.93 14.45
N LYS A 123 8.10 -17.35 15.60
CA LYS A 123 8.30 -17.98 16.92
C LYS A 123 7.28 -19.10 17.19
N HIS A 124 6.18 -19.12 16.47
CA HIS A 124 5.04 -20.00 16.73
C HIS A 124 4.70 -20.89 15.55
N VAL A 125 4.88 -20.42 14.31
CA VAL A 125 4.51 -21.16 13.10
C VAL A 125 5.60 -21.03 12.02
N LYS A 126 5.54 -21.90 11.01
CA LYS A 126 6.42 -21.82 9.82
C LYS A 126 5.70 -21.27 8.59
N VAL A 127 4.39 -21.24 8.63
CA VAL A 127 3.54 -20.74 7.55
C VAL A 127 2.51 -19.77 8.12
N ALA A 128 2.27 -18.65 7.44
CA ALA A 128 1.21 -17.72 7.80
C ALA A 128 0.42 -17.29 6.56
N MET A 129 -0.89 -17.13 6.72
CA MET A 129 -1.74 -16.55 5.67
C MET A 129 -1.79 -15.04 5.80
N SER A 130 -1.94 -14.35 4.67
CA SER A 130 -2.04 -12.90 4.59
C SER A 130 -3.16 -12.44 3.66
N GLY A 131 -3.54 -11.18 3.80
CA GLY A 131 -4.62 -10.55 3.04
C GLY A 131 -4.20 -9.76 1.81
N GLU A 132 -2.94 -9.86 1.36
CA GLU A 132 -2.43 -9.15 0.19
C GLU A 132 -3.19 -9.57 -1.09
N GLY A 133 -3.25 -8.66 -2.07
CA GLY A 133 -3.95 -8.85 -3.34
C GLY A 133 -5.43 -8.49 -3.31
N ALA A 134 -6.04 -8.40 -2.13
CA ALA A 134 -7.44 -8.03 -1.99
C ALA A 134 -7.75 -6.61 -2.50
N ASP A 135 -6.86 -5.66 -2.29
CA ASP A 135 -7.02 -4.28 -2.75
C ASP A 135 -7.00 -4.19 -4.28
N GLU A 136 -6.09 -4.88 -4.91
CA GLU A 136 -5.92 -4.88 -6.36
C GLU A 136 -7.08 -5.59 -7.07
N PHE A 137 -7.49 -6.75 -6.57
CA PHE A 137 -8.53 -7.54 -7.23
C PHE A 137 -9.94 -7.00 -7.00
N PHE A 138 -10.21 -6.50 -5.81
CA PHE A 138 -11.55 -6.06 -5.42
C PHE A 138 -11.73 -4.53 -5.35
N GLY A 139 -10.71 -3.77 -5.74
CA GLY A 139 -10.79 -2.31 -5.83
C GLY A 139 -10.76 -1.63 -4.46
N GLY A 140 -9.74 -1.92 -3.64
CA GLY A 140 -9.67 -1.47 -2.25
C GLY A 140 -9.04 -0.10 -2.04
N TYR A 141 -8.16 0.34 -2.93
CA TYR A 141 -7.49 1.63 -2.77
C TYR A 141 -8.43 2.82 -2.98
N ASN A 142 -8.33 3.82 -2.12
CA ASN A 142 -9.16 5.02 -2.21
C ASN A 142 -8.96 5.77 -3.54
N ILE A 143 -7.79 5.66 -4.16
CA ILE A 143 -7.50 6.29 -5.45
C ILE A 143 -8.40 5.74 -6.57
N TYR A 144 -8.89 4.52 -6.47
CA TYR A 144 -9.82 3.94 -7.46
C TYR A 144 -11.19 4.62 -7.49
N ARG A 145 -11.52 5.48 -6.52
CA ARG A 145 -12.71 6.33 -6.54
C ARG A 145 -12.53 7.58 -7.41
N GLU A 146 -11.30 7.96 -7.69
CA GLU A 146 -11.00 9.18 -8.44
C GLU A 146 -11.72 9.27 -9.80
N PRO A 147 -11.79 8.22 -10.64
CA PRO A 147 -12.56 8.27 -11.88
C PRO A 147 -14.03 8.64 -11.65
N LEU A 148 -14.66 8.14 -10.58
CA LEU A 148 -16.05 8.46 -10.24
C LEU A 148 -16.22 9.91 -9.79
N ASP A 149 -15.24 10.44 -9.06
CA ASP A 149 -15.25 11.84 -8.59
C ASP A 149 -15.00 12.82 -9.75
N LEU A 150 -14.23 12.41 -10.76
CA LEU A 150 -13.91 13.21 -11.93
C LEU A 150 -14.94 13.09 -13.08
N ALA A 151 -15.81 12.08 -13.06
CA ALA A 151 -16.67 11.69 -14.17
C ALA A 151 -17.50 12.84 -14.75
N GLU A 152 -18.13 13.66 -13.91
CA GLU A 152 -18.96 14.77 -14.37
C GLU A 152 -18.13 15.84 -15.08
N PHE A 153 -16.98 16.19 -14.56
CA PHE A 153 -16.11 17.16 -15.17
C PHE A 153 -15.48 16.63 -16.50
N GLN A 154 -15.25 15.33 -16.56
CA GLN A 154 -14.69 14.68 -17.75
C GLN A 154 -15.67 14.61 -18.94
N LYS A 155 -16.96 14.89 -18.75
CA LYS A 155 -17.93 15.07 -19.84
C LYS A 155 -17.65 16.34 -20.68
N LEU A 156 -16.94 17.32 -20.12
CA LEU A 156 -16.54 18.52 -20.85
C LEU A 156 -15.51 18.21 -21.93
N PRO A 157 -15.51 18.93 -23.06
CA PRO A 157 -14.48 18.77 -24.10
C PRO A 157 -13.06 18.90 -23.57
N LYS A 158 -12.13 18.06 -24.06
CA LYS A 158 -10.72 18.00 -23.58
C LYS A 158 -10.03 19.36 -23.63
N GLY A 159 -10.31 20.17 -24.68
CA GLY A 159 -9.75 21.52 -24.81
C GLY A 159 -10.18 22.46 -23.69
N LEU A 160 -11.48 22.45 -23.33
CA LEU A 160 -12.01 23.27 -22.24
C LEU A 160 -11.43 22.84 -20.87
N ARG A 161 -11.35 21.54 -20.61
CA ARG A 161 -10.75 21.02 -19.38
C ARG A 161 -9.29 21.42 -19.22
N LYS A 162 -8.49 21.34 -20.31
CA LYS A 162 -7.09 21.80 -20.32
C LYS A 162 -6.99 23.31 -20.14
N GLY A 163 -7.86 24.09 -20.77
CA GLY A 163 -7.92 25.54 -20.59
C GLY A 163 -8.16 25.94 -19.14
N LEU A 164 -9.16 25.31 -18.48
CA LEU A 164 -9.46 25.56 -17.07
C LEU A 164 -8.30 25.15 -16.14
N ALA A 165 -7.63 24.05 -16.43
CA ALA A 165 -6.45 23.63 -15.67
C ALA A 165 -5.27 24.60 -15.84
N ASN A 166 -5.04 25.12 -17.06
CA ASN A 166 -3.99 26.09 -17.32
C ASN A 166 -4.25 27.43 -16.58
N ILE A 167 -5.49 27.93 -16.60
CA ILE A 167 -5.90 29.10 -15.83
C ILE A 167 -5.65 28.87 -14.33
N ALA A 168 -6.08 27.69 -13.80
CA ALA A 168 -5.84 27.36 -12.40
C ALA A 168 -4.34 27.31 -12.07
N ASN A 169 -3.50 26.83 -12.98
CA ASN A 169 -2.05 26.75 -12.80
C ASN A 169 -1.36 28.12 -12.84
N ALA A 170 -1.88 29.06 -13.62
CA ALA A 170 -1.39 30.42 -13.68
C ALA A 170 -1.59 31.20 -12.34
N ILE A 171 -2.54 30.77 -11.51
CA ILE A 171 -2.76 31.36 -10.19
C ILE A 171 -1.60 30.94 -9.25
N PRO A 172 -0.83 31.88 -8.68
CA PRO A 172 0.41 31.56 -7.94
C PRO A 172 0.16 30.91 -6.58
N PHE A 173 -1.03 31.03 -6.00
CA PHE A 173 -1.37 30.46 -4.71
C PHE A 173 -2.16 29.17 -4.82
N LYS A 174 -2.12 28.34 -3.75
CA LYS A 174 -2.92 27.11 -3.62
C LYS A 174 -4.37 27.48 -3.26
N PHE A 175 -5.33 26.99 -4.00
CA PHE A 175 -6.76 27.09 -3.68
C PHE A 175 -7.44 25.74 -3.78
N LYS A 176 -8.57 25.58 -3.07
CA LYS A 176 -9.38 24.37 -3.09
C LYS A 176 -9.92 24.13 -4.51
N GLY A 177 -9.59 22.97 -5.10
CA GLY A 177 -10.01 22.60 -6.47
C GLY A 177 -8.90 22.66 -7.52
N LYS A 178 -7.77 23.36 -7.29
CA LYS A 178 -6.63 23.41 -8.24
C LYS A 178 -6.13 22.01 -8.61
N SER A 179 -5.94 21.14 -7.62
CA SER A 179 -5.54 19.75 -7.83
C SER A 179 -6.60 18.93 -8.57
N PHE A 180 -7.90 19.17 -8.28
CA PHE A 180 -9.01 18.55 -8.99
C PHE A 180 -8.99 18.90 -10.48
N LEU A 181 -8.91 20.18 -10.84
CA LEU A 181 -8.87 20.65 -12.23
C LEU A 181 -7.69 20.03 -13.00
N ASN A 182 -6.52 19.97 -12.36
CA ASN A 182 -5.33 19.37 -12.95
C ASN A 182 -5.50 17.86 -13.24
N ARG A 183 -6.10 17.12 -12.32
CA ARG A 183 -6.35 15.68 -12.51
C ARG A 183 -7.47 15.44 -13.52
N ALA A 184 -8.56 16.20 -13.44
CA ALA A 184 -9.71 16.04 -14.31
C ALA A 184 -9.44 16.47 -15.78
N SER A 185 -8.41 17.30 -16.03
CA SER A 185 -7.97 17.67 -17.38
C SER A 185 -7.22 16.56 -18.11
N LYS A 186 -6.79 15.52 -17.40
CA LYS A 186 -5.97 14.40 -17.90
C LYS A 186 -6.80 13.13 -18.03
N THR A 187 -6.40 12.24 -18.95
CA THR A 187 -6.92 10.87 -18.98
C THR A 187 -6.31 10.05 -17.85
N VAL A 188 -6.81 8.84 -17.62
CA VAL A 188 -6.24 7.96 -16.59
C VAL A 188 -4.79 7.60 -16.92
N GLU A 189 -4.49 7.34 -18.18
CA GLU A 189 -3.15 7.01 -18.68
C GLU A 189 -2.15 8.18 -18.49
N GLU A 190 -2.66 9.43 -18.56
CA GLU A 190 -1.85 10.64 -18.37
C GLU A 190 -1.57 10.96 -16.87
N ARG A 191 -2.35 10.42 -15.94
CA ARG A 191 -2.28 10.81 -14.52
C ARG A 191 -1.99 9.70 -13.53
N PHE A 192 -2.20 8.44 -13.90
CA PHE A 192 -2.03 7.31 -12.99
C PHE A 192 -0.97 6.34 -13.52
N ILE A 193 0.05 6.10 -12.75
CA ILE A 193 1.17 5.20 -13.05
C ILE A 193 1.35 4.15 -11.94
N GLY A 194 0.31 3.93 -11.14
CA GLY A 194 0.32 3.08 -9.96
C GLY A 194 0.40 3.87 -8.66
N ASN A 195 0.25 3.18 -7.56
CA ASN A 195 0.29 3.76 -6.21
C ASN A 195 1.69 4.25 -5.80
N ALA A 196 2.74 3.85 -6.54
CA ALA A 196 4.13 4.24 -6.30
C ALA A 196 4.48 5.68 -6.72
N PHE A 197 3.56 6.45 -7.31
CA PHE A 197 3.85 7.80 -7.76
C PHE A 197 4.21 8.74 -6.60
N MET A 198 5.48 9.20 -6.57
CA MET A 198 5.99 10.02 -5.47
C MET A 198 6.41 11.42 -5.90
N PHE A 199 7.17 11.52 -7.00
CA PHE A 199 7.71 12.77 -7.51
C PHE A 199 7.29 12.98 -8.96
N ASN A 200 6.76 14.17 -9.28
CA ASN A 200 6.56 14.57 -10.67
C ASN A 200 7.89 14.96 -11.33
N GLU A 201 7.89 15.13 -12.66
CA GLU A 201 9.10 15.44 -13.43
C GLU A 201 9.82 16.71 -12.96
N LYS A 202 9.07 17.78 -12.65
CA LYS A 202 9.65 19.03 -12.13
C LYS A 202 10.30 18.85 -10.79
N GLU A 203 9.70 18.06 -9.91
CA GLU A 203 10.26 17.74 -8.60
C GLU A 203 11.52 16.89 -8.75
N ARG A 204 11.49 15.85 -9.60
CA ARG A 204 12.69 15.03 -9.89
C ARG A 204 13.85 15.86 -10.42
N ALA A 205 13.59 16.71 -11.42
CA ALA A 205 14.60 17.58 -12.01
C ALA A 205 15.22 18.53 -10.98
N ARG A 206 14.47 18.93 -9.96
CA ARG A 206 14.94 19.82 -8.91
C ARG A 206 15.76 19.11 -7.85
N ILE A 207 15.33 17.92 -7.43
CA ILE A 207 16.00 17.19 -6.34
C ILE A 207 17.20 16.37 -6.80
N LEU A 208 17.22 15.88 -8.05
CA LEU A 208 18.32 15.09 -8.56
C LEU A 208 19.45 15.99 -9.09
N LYS A 209 20.68 15.62 -8.78
CA LYS A 209 21.88 16.35 -9.24
C LYS A 209 22.10 16.18 -10.75
N ASN A 210 21.83 14.97 -11.25
CA ASN A 210 21.96 14.62 -12.67
C ASN A 210 20.67 13.96 -13.17
N PRO A 211 19.60 14.74 -13.38
CA PRO A 211 18.35 14.19 -13.92
C PRO A 211 18.58 13.74 -15.37
N THR A 212 18.47 12.45 -15.63
CA THR A 212 18.79 11.92 -16.96
C THR A 212 17.77 12.32 -18.04
N GLY A 213 16.56 12.74 -17.67
CA GLY A 213 15.49 13.09 -18.60
C GLY A 213 15.12 12.01 -19.63
N LYS A 214 15.86 10.90 -19.63
CA LYS A 214 15.87 9.87 -20.68
C LYS A 214 14.70 8.88 -20.57
N TYR A 215 14.05 8.80 -19.41
CA TYR A 215 13.00 7.80 -19.17
C TYR A 215 11.71 8.49 -18.71
N ASP A 216 10.66 8.39 -19.53
CA ASP A 216 9.31 8.72 -19.12
C ASP A 216 8.62 7.45 -18.58
N HIS A 217 8.16 7.51 -17.34
CA HIS A 217 7.39 6.43 -16.72
C HIS A 217 6.16 6.01 -17.56
N LYS A 218 5.64 6.90 -18.38
CA LYS A 218 4.53 6.61 -19.31
C LYS A 218 4.92 5.61 -20.38
N GLU A 219 6.18 5.59 -20.79
CA GLU A 219 6.68 4.59 -21.73
C GLU A 219 6.60 3.19 -21.14
N LEU A 220 6.88 3.06 -19.82
CA LEU A 220 6.75 1.79 -19.11
C LEU A 220 5.30 1.33 -18.97
N THR A 221 4.37 2.25 -18.70
CA THR A 221 2.97 1.91 -18.46
C THR A 221 2.14 1.76 -19.74
N LYS A 222 2.55 2.43 -20.84
CA LYS A 222 1.81 2.42 -22.10
C LYS A 222 1.47 1.03 -22.65
N PRO A 223 2.42 0.07 -22.75
CA PRO A 223 2.11 -1.28 -23.25
C PRO A 223 1.05 -2.01 -22.44
N PHE A 224 0.92 -1.67 -21.15
CA PHE A 224 -0.09 -2.25 -20.26
C PHE A 224 -1.44 -1.56 -20.45
N TYR A 225 -1.48 -0.25 -20.58
CA TYR A 225 -2.70 0.48 -20.90
C TYR A 225 -3.29 0.10 -22.25
N ASP A 226 -2.44 -0.15 -23.25
CA ASP A 226 -2.88 -0.58 -24.58
C ASP A 226 -3.65 -1.90 -24.54
N LYS A 227 -3.27 -2.83 -23.63
CA LYS A 227 -3.96 -4.13 -23.44
C LYS A 227 -5.36 -4.01 -22.83
N VAL A 228 -5.66 -2.92 -22.17
CA VAL A 228 -6.94 -2.67 -21.47
C VAL A 228 -7.61 -1.37 -21.96
N ALA A 229 -7.29 -0.94 -23.16
CA ALA A 229 -7.78 0.34 -23.72
C ALA A 229 -9.31 0.42 -23.79
N ASP A 230 -9.98 -0.71 -23.98
CA ASP A 230 -11.45 -0.86 -24.02
C ASP A 230 -12.14 -0.91 -22.66
N LYS A 231 -11.38 -0.95 -21.57
CA LYS A 231 -11.92 -1.06 -20.20
C LYS A 231 -12.19 0.32 -19.57
N ASP A 232 -13.02 0.31 -18.53
CA ASP A 232 -13.25 1.51 -17.71
C ASP A 232 -12.00 1.92 -16.93
N ASP A 233 -11.94 3.19 -16.50
CA ASP A 233 -10.77 3.78 -15.86
C ASP A 233 -10.35 3.05 -14.58
N VAL A 234 -11.30 2.55 -13.77
CA VAL A 234 -10.97 1.79 -12.55
C VAL A 234 -10.30 0.47 -12.90
N THR A 235 -10.82 -0.25 -13.88
CA THR A 235 -10.23 -1.50 -14.37
C THR A 235 -8.82 -1.25 -14.92
N LYS A 236 -8.61 -0.16 -15.67
CA LYS A 236 -7.28 0.25 -16.13
C LYS A 236 -6.32 0.49 -14.97
N MET A 237 -6.75 1.20 -13.93
CA MET A 237 -5.94 1.47 -12.73
C MET A 237 -5.60 0.17 -11.98
N GLN A 238 -6.57 -0.72 -11.79
CA GLN A 238 -6.32 -2.02 -11.19
C GLN A 238 -5.30 -2.85 -11.99
N TYR A 239 -5.40 -2.83 -13.33
CA TYR A 239 -4.48 -3.56 -14.18
C TYR A 239 -3.04 -3.03 -14.09
N ILE A 240 -2.85 -1.72 -13.97
CA ILE A 240 -1.54 -1.10 -13.71
C ILE A 240 -1.02 -1.53 -12.34
N ASP A 241 -1.82 -1.44 -11.29
CA ASP A 241 -1.38 -1.83 -9.95
C ASP A 241 -1.06 -3.33 -9.84
N ILE A 242 -1.82 -4.20 -10.48
CA ILE A 242 -1.54 -5.64 -10.51
C ILE A 242 -0.16 -5.93 -11.15
N ASN A 243 0.20 -5.21 -12.21
CA ASN A 243 1.44 -5.48 -12.93
C ASN A 243 2.69 -4.75 -12.38
N PHE A 244 2.52 -3.70 -11.60
CA PHE A 244 3.62 -2.90 -11.05
C PHE A 244 3.61 -2.88 -9.53
N TRP A 245 2.57 -2.33 -8.92
CA TRP A 245 2.49 -2.14 -7.48
C TRP A 245 2.41 -3.45 -6.69
N LEU A 246 1.54 -4.37 -7.13
CA LEU A 246 1.37 -5.66 -6.48
C LEU A 246 2.67 -6.47 -6.50
N ILE A 247 3.33 -6.54 -7.67
CA ILE A 247 4.55 -7.34 -7.85
C ILE A 247 5.76 -6.63 -7.23
N GLY A 248 5.95 -5.34 -7.58
CA GLY A 248 7.18 -4.60 -7.25
C GLY A 248 7.21 -3.98 -5.87
N ASP A 249 6.08 -4.01 -5.12
CA ASP A 249 6.03 -3.51 -3.76
C ASP A 249 5.33 -4.49 -2.81
N ILE A 250 4.04 -4.78 -3.03
CA ILE A 250 3.24 -5.54 -2.05
C ILE A 250 3.79 -6.94 -1.83
N LEU A 251 4.00 -7.73 -2.90
CA LEU A 251 4.51 -9.09 -2.79
C LEU A 251 6.01 -9.12 -2.50
N LEU A 252 6.77 -8.20 -3.07
CA LEU A 252 8.20 -8.12 -2.82
C LEU A 252 8.50 -7.93 -1.34
N LYS A 253 7.87 -6.93 -0.70
CA LYS A 253 8.07 -6.71 0.74
C LYS A 253 7.50 -7.83 1.61
N ALA A 254 6.36 -8.42 1.21
CA ALA A 254 5.78 -9.53 1.96
C ALA A 254 6.72 -10.74 1.98
N ASP A 255 7.28 -11.11 0.83
CA ASP A 255 8.23 -12.19 0.69
C ASP A 255 9.54 -11.88 1.45
N LYS A 256 10.19 -10.76 1.15
CA LYS A 256 11.48 -10.39 1.76
C LYS A 256 11.41 -10.29 3.28
N MET A 257 10.35 -9.68 3.81
CA MET A 257 10.21 -9.50 5.27
C MET A 257 9.85 -10.78 6.00
N SER A 258 9.07 -11.66 5.38
CA SER A 258 8.76 -12.97 5.98
C SER A 258 9.95 -13.92 5.88
N MET A 259 10.63 -13.97 4.74
CA MET A 259 11.81 -14.81 4.53
C MET A 259 13.01 -14.38 5.38
N ALA A 260 13.12 -13.09 5.77
CA ALA A 260 14.10 -12.64 6.76
C ALA A 260 13.95 -13.35 8.13
N HIS A 261 12.81 -14.02 8.37
CA HIS A 261 12.51 -14.80 9.56
C HIS A 261 12.23 -16.28 9.26
N SER A 262 12.53 -16.76 8.04
CA SER A 262 12.24 -18.13 7.60
C SER A 262 10.76 -18.51 7.80
N LEU A 263 9.86 -17.58 7.49
CA LEU A 263 8.42 -17.73 7.53
C LEU A 263 7.85 -17.72 6.11
N GLU A 264 7.14 -18.76 5.71
CA GLU A 264 6.41 -18.80 4.44
C GLU A 264 5.09 -18.02 4.58
N VAL A 265 4.87 -17.02 3.71
CA VAL A 265 3.59 -16.30 3.66
C VAL A 265 2.78 -16.75 2.46
N ARG A 266 1.54 -17.14 2.68
CA ARG A 266 0.56 -17.54 1.67
C ARG A 266 -0.52 -16.48 1.53
N VAL A 267 -0.98 -16.26 0.30
CA VAL A 267 -1.87 -15.14 -0.06
C VAL A 267 -3.15 -15.63 -0.78
N PRO A 268 -4.15 -16.11 -0.04
CA PRO A 268 -5.34 -16.74 -0.63
C PRO A 268 -6.10 -15.85 -1.63
N PHE A 269 -6.04 -14.51 -1.49
CA PHE A 269 -6.68 -13.61 -2.45
C PHE A 269 -6.06 -13.66 -3.84
N LEU A 270 -4.81 -14.11 -3.97
CA LEU A 270 -4.10 -14.23 -5.25
C LEU A 270 -4.28 -15.59 -5.92
N ASP A 271 -5.10 -16.46 -5.37
CA ASP A 271 -5.51 -17.69 -6.03
C ASP A 271 -6.12 -17.40 -7.42
N LYS A 272 -5.76 -18.22 -8.39
CA LYS A 272 -6.24 -18.09 -9.78
C LYS A 272 -7.77 -18.08 -9.87
N GLU A 273 -8.45 -18.94 -9.09
CA GLU A 273 -9.90 -19.00 -9.10
C GLU A 273 -10.53 -17.79 -8.45
N VAL A 274 -9.91 -17.24 -7.41
CA VAL A 274 -10.32 -15.96 -6.81
C VAL A 274 -10.17 -14.83 -7.84
N PHE A 275 -9.07 -14.80 -8.59
CA PHE A 275 -8.89 -13.82 -9.68
C PHE A 275 -9.94 -13.99 -10.78
N ASN A 276 -10.24 -15.23 -11.19
CA ASN A 276 -11.25 -15.51 -12.20
C ASN A 276 -12.63 -14.95 -11.80
N VAL A 277 -12.99 -15.04 -10.53
CA VAL A 277 -14.21 -14.42 -10.01
C VAL A 277 -14.09 -12.91 -9.95
N ALA A 278 -13.00 -12.38 -9.37
CA ALA A 278 -12.80 -10.95 -9.16
C ALA A 278 -12.85 -10.16 -10.49
N ARG A 279 -12.21 -10.67 -11.56
CA ARG A 279 -12.21 -10.02 -12.88
C ARG A 279 -13.60 -9.91 -13.54
N THR A 280 -14.56 -10.76 -13.15
CA THR A 280 -15.93 -10.72 -13.68
C THR A 280 -16.84 -9.76 -12.92
N ILE A 281 -16.44 -9.26 -11.77
CA ILE A 281 -17.23 -8.33 -10.95
C ILE A 281 -17.24 -6.96 -11.63
N PRO A 282 -18.42 -6.43 -12.02
CA PRO A 282 -18.52 -5.10 -12.59
C PRO A 282 -17.97 -4.04 -11.62
N THR A 283 -17.30 -3.02 -12.15
CA THR A 283 -16.65 -1.95 -11.40
C THR A 283 -17.53 -1.31 -10.33
N LYS A 284 -18.83 -1.06 -10.64
CA LYS A 284 -19.80 -0.49 -9.68
C LYS A 284 -20.00 -1.33 -8.41
N TYR A 285 -19.68 -2.61 -8.44
CA TYR A 285 -19.70 -3.52 -7.29
C TYR A 285 -18.34 -3.69 -6.62
N LYS A 286 -17.27 -3.19 -7.23
CA LYS A 286 -15.95 -3.07 -6.60
C LYS A 286 -15.83 -1.73 -5.89
N VAL A 287 -16.07 -0.64 -6.63
CA VAL A 287 -15.90 0.74 -6.17
C VAL A 287 -17.14 1.55 -6.47
N ASN A 288 -17.61 2.30 -5.49
CA ASN A 288 -18.70 3.26 -5.63
C ASN A 288 -18.40 4.55 -4.83
N LYS A 289 -19.29 5.54 -4.90
CA LYS A 289 -19.09 6.84 -4.20
C LYS A 289 -18.92 6.71 -2.68
N SER A 290 -19.46 5.65 -2.08
CA SER A 290 -19.47 5.45 -0.62
C SER A 290 -18.36 4.50 -0.16
N ASN A 291 -18.11 3.42 -0.92
CA ASN A 291 -17.29 2.30 -0.49
C ASN A 291 -16.31 1.82 -1.56
N THR A 292 -15.18 1.30 -1.08
CA THR A 292 -14.25 0.44 -1.82
C THR A 292 -14.46 -1.02 -1.41
N LYS A 293 -14.06 -1.99 -2.23
CA LYS A 293 -14.25 -3.44 -1.99
C LYS A 293 -15.71 -3.82 -1.73
N TYR A 294 -16.67 -3.13 -2.31
CA TYR A 294 -18.08 -3.29 -1.94
C TYR A 294 -18.54 -4.75 -1.97
N ALA A 295 -18.32 -5.48 -3.07
CA ALA A 295 -18.72 -6.88 -3.17
C ALA A 295 -18.02 -7.80 -2.16
N MET A 296 -16.74 -7.55 -1.89
CA MET A 296 -15.99 -8.31 -0.89
C MET A 296 -16.49 -8.04 0.52
N ARG A 297 -16.78 -6.78 0.86
CA ARG A 297 -17.38 -6.41 2.16
C ARG A 297 -18.71 -7.07 2.38
N GLN A 298 -19.55 -7.13 1.34
CA GLN A 298 -20.85 -7.84 1.42
C GLN A 298 -20.66 -9.35 1.68
N ALA A 299 -19.64 -9.96 1.09
CA ALA A 299 -19.30 -11.35 1.40
C ALA A 299 -18.78 -11.52 2.84
N ALA A 300 -17.99 -10.58 3.32
CA ALA A 300 -17.36 -10.60 4.64
C ALA A 300 -18.37 -10.44 5.80
N HIS A 301 -19.50 -9.72 5.62
CA HIS A 301 -20.52 -9.52 6.66
C HIS A 301 -21.06 -10.81 7.30
N ARG A 302 -20.96 -11.95 6.61
CA ARG A 302 -21.43 -13.23 7.16
C ARG A 302 -20.39 -13.92 8.06
N HIS A 303 -19.13 -13.54 7.95
CA HIS A 303 -18.01 -14.12 8.70
C HIS A 303 -17.48 -13.15 9.75
N LEU A 304 -17.68 -11.87 9.53
CA LEU A 304 -17.12 -10.80 10.34
C LEU A 304 -18.22 -9.94 10.96
N PRO A 305 -17.97 -9.37 12.14
CA PRO A 305 -18.83 -8.32 12.71
C PRO A 305 -18.91 -7.13 11.75
N ASP A 306 -20.06 -6.43 11.75
CA ASP A 306 -20.29 -5.25 10.90
C ASP A 306 -19.20 -4.19 11.09
N MET A 307 -18.78 -3.95 12.33
CA MET A 307 -17.70 -2.99 12.63
C MET A 307 -16.39 -3.30 11.89
N VAL A 308 -16.14 -4.57 11.54
CA VAL A 308 -14.95 -5.00 10.75
C VAL A 308 -15.24 -4.91 9.27
N ALA A 309 -16.35 -5.49 8.83
CA ALA A 309 -16.73 -5.55 7.42
C ALA A 309 -16.92 -4.14 6.83
N GLU A 310 -17.39 -3.16 7.62
CA GLU A 310 -17.61 -1.78 7.19
C GLU A 310 -16.43 -0.84 7.48
N LYS A 311 -15.40 -1.28 8.20
CA LYS A 311 -14.27 -0.43 8.55
C LYS A 311 -13.62 0.17 7.30
N LYS A 312 -13.49 1.50 7.30
CA LYS A 312 -12.82 2.20 6.19
C LYS A 312 -11.35 1.79 6.10
N LYS A 313 -10.85 1.65 4.87
CA LYS A 313 -9.44 1.37 4.62
C LYS A 313 -8.57 2.48 5.19
N LEU A 314 -7.71 2.16 6.15
CA LEU A 314 -6.69 3.06 6.70
C LEU A 314 -5.28 2.77 6.13
N GLY A 315 -5.12 1.65 5.40
CA GLY A 315 -3.81 1.09 5.05
C GLY A 315 -3.17 0.42 6.27
N PHE A 316 -1.88 0.18 6.23
CA PHE A 316 -1.09 -0.19 7.41
C PHE A 316 -0.54 1.12 8.00
N PRO A 317 -1.17 1.69 9.02
CA PRO A 317 -0.84 3.03 9.47
C PRO A 317 0.49 3.01 10.23
N VAL A 318 1.50 3.71 9.70
CA VAL A 318 2.78 3.94 10.37
C VAL A 318 2.91 5.43 10.69
N PRO A 319 3.28 5.83 11.92
CA PRO A 319 3.27 7.21 12.34
C PRO A 319 4.48 8.04 11.85
N ILE A 320 5.08 7.71 10.70
CA ILE A 320 6.22 8.42 10.12
C ILE A 320 5.98 9.93 10.02
N ARG A 321 4.79 10.31 9.56
CA ARG A 321 4.41 11.72 9.45
C ARG A 321 4.57 12.51 10.75
N ILE A 322 4.42 11.81 11.88
CA ILE A 322 4.53 12.40 13.22
C ILE A 322 5.97 12.34 13.69
N TRP A 323 6.62 11.18 13.58
CA TRP A 323 7.99 10.99 14.00
C TRP A 323 8.97 11.92 13.29
N LEU A 324 8.75 12.23 12.01
CA LEU A 324 9.57 13.19 11.26
C LEU A 324 9.53 14.63 11.81
N LYS A 325 8.63 14.94 12.72
CA LYS A 325 8.56 16.23 13.44
C LYS A 325 9.30 16.19 14.78
N ASP A 326 9.61 14.99 15.29
CA ASP A 326 10.42 14.84 16.48
C ASP A 326 11.87 15.24 16.21
N GLU A 327 12.48 15.96 17.15
CA GLU A 327 13.85 16.49 17.02
C GLU A 327 14.88 15.41 16.76
N LYS A 328 14.74 14.26 17.41
CA LYS A 328 15.64 13.11 17.28
C LYS A 328 15.66 12.59 15.85
N TYR A 329 14.50 12.32 15.28
CA TYR A 329 14.38 11.73 13.93
C TYR A 329 14.62 12.77 12.83
N TYR A 330 14.20 14.01 13.07
CA TYR A 330 14.53 15.11 12.18
C TYR A 330 16.06 15.26 12.03
N ASN A 331 16.81 15.32 13.14
CA ASN A 331 18.27 15.47 13.10
C ASN A 331 18.97 14.27 12.47
N MET A 332 18.47 13.07 12.72
CA MET A 332 18.97 11.85 12.09
C MET A 332 18.83 11.90 10.57
N ILE A 333 17.66 12.26 10.05
CA ILE A 333 17.41 12.38 8.61
C ILE A 333 18.18 13.54 8.00
N LYS A 334 18.25 14.68 8.70
CA LYS A 334 19.03 15.83 8.24
C LYS A 334 20.51 15.46 8.04
N LYS A 335 21.09 14.70 8.97
CA LYS A 335 22.43 14.16 8.83
C LYS A 335 22.58 13.27 7.58
N ALA A 336 21.61 12.39 7.30
CA ALA A 336 21.62 11.57 6.10
C ALA A 336 21.46 12.42 4.82
N PHE A 337 20.64 13.45 4.84
CA PHE A 337 20.40 14.35 3.70
C PHE A 337 21.56 15.30 3.38
N THR A 338 22.53 15.43 4.30
CA THR A 338 23.76 16.19 4.12
C THR A 338 25.02 15.30 4.07
N SER A 339 24.85 14.01 3.86
CA SER A 339 25.96 13.06 3.72
C SER A 339 26.60 13.11 2.31
N GLU A 340 27.79 12.58 2.17
CA GLU A 340 28.48 12.44 0.86
C GLU A 340 27.62 11.65 -0.15
N ALA A 341 26.94 10.61 0.32
CA ALA A 341 26.00 9.85 -0.51
C ALA A 341 24.84 10.73 -1.02
N ALA A 342 24.28 11.57 -0.17
CA ALA A 342 23.26 12.52 -0.59
C ALA A 342 23.79 13.55 -1.58
N GLU A 343 24.97 14.12 -1.34
CA GLU A 343 25.60 15.08 -2.25
C GLU A 343 25.93 14.49 -3.63
N LYS A 344 26.17 13.19 -3.72
CA LYS A 344 26.42 12.49 -4.98
C LYS A 344 25.19 12.45 -5.89
N TYR A 345 24.00 12.28 -5.34
CA TYR A 345 22.77 12.02 -6.11
C TYR A 345 21.76 13.15 -6.07
N PHE A 346 21.75 13.97 -5.01
CA PHE A 346 20.71 14.96 -4.75
C PHE A 346 21.25 16.38 -4.60
N ASN A 347 20.42 17.34 -4.91
CA ASN A 347 20.58 18.73 -4.48
C ASN A 347 20.17 18.79 -3.01
N THR A 348 21.16 18.78 -2.11
CA THR A 348 20.94 18.64 -0.66
C THR A 348 20.09 19.75 -0.07
N ASP A 349 20.23 20.99 -0.51
CA ASP A 349 19.37 22.12 -0.08
C ASP A 349 17.89 21.86 -0.38
N GLU A 350 17.59 21.28 -1.54
CA GLU A 350 16.22 21.00 -1.95
C GLU A 350 15.59 19.85 -1.15
N ILE A 351 16.35 18.79 -0.85
CA ILE A 351 15.84 17.66 -0.05
C ILE A 351 15.73 18.03 1.42
N VAL A 352 16.66 18.81 1.98
CA VAL A 352 16.59 19.36 3.34
C VAL A 352 15.38 20.29 3.48
N LYS A 353 15.08 21.11 2.46
CA LYS A 353 13.88 21.95 2.46
C LYS A 353 12.58 21.15 2.59
N TYR A 354 12.47 19.94 1.98
CA TYR A 354 11.30 19.08 2.22
C TYR A 354 11.16 18.69 3.69
N LEU A 355 12.30 18.42 4.35
CA LEU A 355 12.33 18.04 5.76
C LEU A 355 11.94 19.22 6.65
N ASP A 356 12.52 20.40 6.42
CA ASP A 356 12.24 21.64 7.16
C ASP A 356 10.76 22.05 7.02
N ASP A 357 10.24 22.09 5.79
CA ASP A 357 8.83 22.42 5.51
C ASP A 357 7.86 21.44 6.20
N HIS A 358 8.24 20.15 6.32
CA HIS A 358 7.45 19.15 7.01
C HIS A 358 7.45 19.36 8.52
N LYS A 359 8.64 19.58 9.11
CA LYS A 359 8.80 19.84 10.55
C LYS A 359 8.01 21.07 10.99
N GLU A 360 8.11 22.15 10.22
CA GLU A 360 7.40 23.42 10.49
C GLU A 360 5.88 23.35 10.17
N GLY A 361 5.40 22.24 9.58
CA GLY A 361 3.98 22.06 9.24
C GLY A 361 3.53 22.82 7.99
N LYS A 362 4.45 23.39 7.21
CA LYS A 362 4.16 24.10 5.94
C LYS A 362 3.63 23.19 4.87
N ALA A 363 4.11 21.93 4.84
CA ALA A 363 3.68 20.90 3.90
C ALA A 363 3.82 19.50 4.50
N ASP A 364 2.94 18.55 4.08
CA ASP A 364 3.16 17.15 4.36
C ASP A 364 4.07 16.54 3.29
N ASN A 365 5.34 16.43 3.59
CA ASN A 365 6.36 15.84 2.74
C ASN A 365 6.80 14.45 3.23
N SER A 366 6.11 13.86 4.21
CA SER A 366 6.54 12.63 4.90
C SER A 366 6.93 11.50 3.95
N ARG A 367 6.10 11.21 2.94
CA ARG A 367 6.37 10.16 1.96
C ARG A 367 7.61 10.47 1.09
N LYS A 368 7.80 11.73 0.69
CA LYS A 368 8.95 12.17 -0.12
C LYS A 368 10.26 12.06 0.66
N ILE A 369 10.25 12.53 1.90
CA ILE A 369 11.37 12.43 2.84
C ILE A 369 11.72 10.96 3.05
N TRP A 370 10.71 10.13 3.31
CA TRP A 370 10.87 8.70 3.51
C TRP A 370 11.51 8.01 2.30
N THR A 371 11.02 8.31 1.09
CA THR A 371 11.56 7.72 -0.15
C THR A 371 13.04 8.04 -0.34
N ILE A 372 13.45 9.30 -0.11
CA ILE A 372 14.84 9.71 -0.23
C ILE A 372 15.68 9.04 0.86
N TYR A 373 15.17 9.02 2.10
CA TYR A 373 15.88 8.43 3.24
C TYR A 373 16.12 6.92 3.05
N MET A 374 15.11 6.17 2.59
CA MET A 374 15.26 4.74 2.31
C MET A 374 16.31 4.46 1.23
N PHE A 375 16.36 5.28 0.18
CA PHE A 375 17.42 5.18 -0.83
C PHE A 375 18.80 5.40 -0.21
N LEU A 376 18.94 6.41 0.65
CA LEU A 376 20.24 6.70 1.28
C LEU A 376 20.67 5.62 2.26
N VAL A 377 19.76 5.04 3.03
CA VAL A 377 20.07 3.91 3.91
C VAL A 377 20.51 2.70 3.09
N TRP A 378 19.74 2.34 2.05
CA TRP A 378 20.11 1.25 1.16
C TRP A 378 21.47 1.48 0.49
N TYR A 379 21.74 2.70 0.01
CA TYR A 379 23.01 3.03 -0.61
C TYR A 379 24.17 2.88 0.36
N GLU A 380 24.01 3.32 1.61
CA GLU A 380 25.04 3.18 2.65
C GLU A 380 25.29 1.72 3.01
N ASP A 381 24.23 0.89 3.08
CA ASP A 381 24.34 -0.54 3.38
C ASP A 381 25.10 -1.32 2.28
N PHE A 382 24.89 -0.98 1.01
CA PHE A 382 25.47 -1.75 -0.11
C PHE A 382 26.71 -1.12 -0.74
N PHE A 383 26.90 0.18 -0.63
CA PHE A 383 27.95 0.93 -1.33
C PHE A 383 28.73 1.89 -0.43
N GLY A 384 28.36 2.04 0.82
CA GLY A 384 29.07 2.85 1.81
C GLY A 384 30.37 2.19 2.27
N ASN A 385 31.23 2.96 2.97
CA ASN A 385 32.52 2.49 3.50
C ASN A 385 32.36 1.58 4.73
N GLY A 386 31.60 0.53 4.60
CA GLY A 386 31.35 -0.42 5.68
C GLY A 386 30.28 -1.41 5.32
N VAL A 387 30.56 -2.27 4.35
CA VAL A 387 29.87 -3.56 4.28
C VAL A 387 30.23 -4.29 5.57
N LYS A 388 29.50 -4.01 6.64
CA LYS A 388 29.56 -4.83 7.84
C LYS A 388 28.91 -6.14 7.45
N GLU A 389 29.71 -7.19 7.37
CA GLU A 389 29.22 -8.56 7.31
C GLU A 389 28.05 -8.69 8.28
N ALA A 390 26.87 -8.96 7.72
CA ALA A 390 25.69 -9.27 8.51
C ALA A 390 25.95 -10.64 9.12
N ALA A 391 26.44 -10.66 10.35
CA ALA A 391 26.53 -11.86 11.18
C ALA A 391 25.13 -12.23 11.72
#